data_0035d063199f0d80c87a84fbdc9d1841
#
_entry.id   0035d063199f0d80c87a84fbdc9d1841
#
_cell.length_a   1.000
_cell.length_b   1.000
_cell.length_c   1.000
_cell.angle_alpha   90.00
_cell.angle_beta   90.00
_cell.angle_gamma   90.00
#
_symmetry.space_group_name_H-M   'P 1'
#
loop_
_entity.id
_entity.type
_entity.pdbx_description
1 polymer ?
#
loop_
_entity_poly.entity_id
_entity_poly.type
_entity_poly.pdbx_seq_one_letter_code
_entity_poly.pdbx_strand_id
1 'polypeptide(L)'
;MEYGRTDKMFVLTVKTKINNKKKFLFMCAFGLILILAVVFVSCDNTPKSAYCKEIGEYSLSFSTSNDKETFLSYFNVNGQPVTIDNVRIPENFNSTYERYNKIQKTMGLDLNDFKGKTTKRYVYKGKDNYFVSILTYKGKVVGCHKSKELYGSDFVSLLKE
;
A
#
# COMPACT_ATOMS: atom_id res chain seq x y z
N MET A 1 8.69 -60.30 -36.85
CA MET A 1 7.74 -59.35 -37.50
C MET A 1 7.66 -58.11 -36.62
N GLU A 2 8.42 -57.13 -37.02
CA GLU A 2 8.51 -55.85 -36.31
C GLU A 2 7.55 -54.85 -36.98
N TYR A 3 6.62 -54.29 -36.22
CA TYR A 3 5.71 -53.27 -36.71
C TYR A 3 6.16 -51.92 -36.10
N GLY A 4 7.00 -51.22 -36.86
CA GLY A 4 7.39 -49.87 -36.54
C GLY A 4 6.26 -48.89 -36.84
N ARG A 5 5.72 -48.28 -35.78
CA ARG A 5 4.74 -47.20 -35.83
C ARG A 5 5.49 -45.85 -35.81
N THR A 6 5.64 -45.26 -36.99
CA THR A 6 6.16 -43.92 -37.15
C THR A 6 5.05 -42.90 -36.90
N ASP A 7 5.05 -42.27 -35.75
CA ASP A 7 4.18 -41.11 -35.44
C ASP A 7 4.66 -39.90 -36.28
N LYS A 8 3.90 -39.60 -37.30
CA LYS A 8 4.09 -38.38 -38.12
C LYS A 8 3.57 -37.18 -37.29
N MET A 9 4.48 -36.45 -36.71
CA MET A 9 4.17 -35.16 -36.07
C MET A 9 3.80 -34.14 -37.17
N PHE A 10 2.53 -33.76 -37.22
CA PHE A 10 2.05 -32.71 -38.12
C PHE A 10 2.39 -31.34 -37.52
N VAL A 11 3.43 -30.70 -38.01
CA VAL A 11 3.73 -29.31 -37.70
C VAL A 11 2.91 -28.42 -38.64
N LEU A 12 1.83 -27.84 -38.15
CA LEU A 12 1.04 -26.84 -38.86
C LEU A 12 1.78 -25.50 -38.84
N THR A 13 2.58 -25.24 -39.88
CA THR A 13 3.21 -23.92 -40.06
C THR A 13 2.23 -22.98 -40.75
N VAL A 14 1.55 -22.14 -39.94
CA VAL A 14 0.69 -21.08 -40.48
C VAL A 14 1.57 -19.91 -40.91
N LYS A 15 1.87 -19.82 -42.21
CA LYS A 15 2.54 -18.67 -42.84
C LYS A 15 1.52 -17.54 -43.05
N THR A 16 1.30 -16.70 -42.08
CA THR A 16 0.52 -15.47 -42.25
C THR A 16 1.38 -14.38 -42.91
N LYS A 17 1.09 -14.08 -44.18
CA LYS A 17 1.70 -12.94 -44.90
C LYS A 17 1.09 -11.64 -44.39
N ILE A 18 1.60 -11.12 -43.26
CA ILE A 18 1.13 -9.87 -42.68
C ILE A 18 1.70 -8.71 -43.50
N ASN A 19 0.82 -7.91 -44.11
CA ASN A 19 1.20 -6.73 -44.89
C ASN A 19 1.90 -5.72 -43.96
N ASN A 20 2.94 -5.04 -44.43
CA ASN A 20 3.76 -4.11 -43.65
C ASN A 20 2.94 -3.00 -42.97
N LYS A 21 1.83 -2.55 -43.58
CA LYS A 21 0.88 -1.61 -42.98
C LYS A 21 0.18 -2.20 -41.75
N LYS A 22 -0.18 -3.50 -41.77
CA LYS A 22 -0.78 -4.16 -40.59
C LYS A 22 0.25 -4.38 -39.48
N LYS A 23 1.51 -4.68 -39.82
CA LYS A 23 2.60 -4.78 -38.84
C LYS A 23 2.82 -3.45 -38.12
N PHE A 24 2.85 -2.35 -38.89
CA PHE A 24 2.97 -1.01 -38.33
C PHE A 24 1.80 -0.65 -37.39
N LEU A 25 0.57 -0.96 -37.81
CA LEU A 25 -0.63 -0.73 -36.97
C LEU A 25 -0.59 -1.55 -35.68
N PHE A 26 -0.18 -2.83 -35.73
CA PHE A 26 -0.01 -3.66 -34.54
C PHE A 26 1.07 -3.11 -33.59
N MET A 27 2.18 -2.61 -34.13
CA MET A 27 3.26 -2.03 -33.34
C MET A 27 2.82 -0.74 -32.64
N CYS A 28 2.04 0.12 -33.33
CA CYS A 28 1.44 1.33 -32.74
C CYS A 28 0.42 0.98 -31.64
N ALA A 29 -0.45 -0.01 -31.88
CA ALA A 29 -1.44 -0.46 -30.90
C ALA A 29 -0.76 -1.05 -29.66
N PHE A 30 0.28 -1.86 -29.82
CA PHE A 30 1.06 -2.41 -28.71
C PHE A 30 1.80 -1.32 -27.92
N GLY A 31 2.38 -0.33 -28.61
CA GLY A 31 2.98 0.85 -27.96
C GLY A 31 1.97 1.65 -27.15
N LEU A 32 0.76 1.85 -27.67
CA LEU A 32 -0.32 2.54 -26.96
C LEU A 32 -0.76 1.79 -25.69
N ILE A 33 -0.89 0.47 -25.76
CA ILE A 33 -1.23 -0.40 -24.61
C ILE A 33 -0.13 -0.32 -23.53
N LEU A 34 1.15 -0.33 -23.92
CA LEU A 34 2.24 -0.18 -22.96
C LEU A 34 2.22 1.19 -22.29
N ILE A 35 1.96 2.28 -23.03
CA ILE A 35 1.84 3.63 -22.46
C ILE A 35 0.67 3.70 -21.49
N LEU A 36 -0.49 3.16 -21.86
CA LEU A 36 -1.67 3.09 -20.97
C LEU A 36 -1.39 2.27 -19.71
N ALA A 37 -0.68 1.14 -19.82
CA ALA A 37 -0.30 0.32 -18.69
C ALA A 37 0.64 1.08 -17.73
N VAL A 38 1.61 1.83 -18.25
CA VAL A 38 2.52 2.64 -17.43
C VAL A 38 1.76 3.77 -16.73
N VAL A 39 0.83 4.45 -17.41
CA VAL A 39 -0.01 5.50 -16.81
C VAL A 39 -0.91 4.92 -15.71
N PHE A 40 -1.50 3.75 -15.91
CA PHE A 40 -2.35 3.09 -14.92
C PHE A 40 -1.57 2.66 -13.65
N VAL A 41 -0.33 2.19 -13.81
CA VAL A 41 0.56 1.82 -12.68
C VAL A 41 1.04 3.07 -11.93
N SER A 42 1.14 4.22 -12.60
CA SER A 42 1.64 5.48 -12.01
C SER A 42 0.56 6.29 -11.28
N CYS A 43 -0.72 5.95 -11.41
CA CYS A 43 -1.81 6.61 -10.67
C CYS A 43 -1.81 6.16 -9.20
N ASP A 44 -0.94 6.76 -8.39
CA ASP A 44 -0.92 6.56 -6.94
C ASP A 44 -1.94 7.50 -6.27
N ASN A 45 -3.15 6.98 -6.03
CA ASN A 45 -4.24 7.70 -5.36
C ASN A 45 -4.05 7.79 -3.83
N THR A 46 -2.89 7.38 -3.30
CA THR A 46 -2.63 7.48 -1.86
C THR A 46 -2.53 8.95 -1.45
N PRO A 47 -3.29 9.43 -0.44
CA PRO A 47 -3.26 10.82 0.00
C PRO A 47 -1.83 11.27 0.36
N LYS A 48 -1.49 12.51 0.02
CA LYS A 48 -0.18 13.10 0.31
C LYS A 48 -0.14 13.84 1.64
N SER A 49 -1.28 14.35 2.07
CA SER A 49 -1.47 15.05 3.34
C SER A 49 -2.80 14.64 3.97
N ALA A 50 -2.93 14.89 5.26
CA ALA A 50 -4.18 14.76 6.00
C ALA A 50 -4.38 16.04 6.84
N TYR A 51 -5.62 16.25 7.27
CA TYR A 51 -5.98 17.35 8.15
C TYR A 51 -6.65 16.83 9.41
N CYS A 52 -6.19 17.29 10.55
CA CYS A 52 -6.92 17.16 11.81
C CYS A 52 -6.93 18.48 12.58
N LYS A 53 -7.93 18.65 13.43
CA LYS A 53 -8.17 19.93 14.10
C LYS A 53 -7.00 20.36 15.01
N GLU A 54 -6.32 19.40 15.64
CA GLU A 54 -5.28 19.63 16.64
C GLU A 54 -3.92 19.99 16.04
N ILE A 55 -3.63 19.51 14.82
CA ILE A 55 -2.34 19.70 14.15
C ILE A 55 -2.46 20.64 12.94
N GLY A 56 -3.64 20.68 12.31
CA GLY A 56 -3.85 21.30 11.01
C GLY A 56 -3.55 20.31 9.86
N GLU A 57 -3.08 20.83 8.73
CA GLU A 57 -2.63 19.99 7.62
C GLU A 57 -1.22 19.46 7.89
N TYR A 58 -1.02 18.16 7.67
CA TYR A 58 0.27 17.49 7.88
C TYR A 58 0.58 16.46 6.79
N SER A 59 1.88 16.29 6.49
CA SER A 59 2.36 15.38 5.45
C SER A 59 2.19 13.91 5.87
N LEU A 60 1.76 13.07 4.93
CA LEU A 60 1.69 11.62 5.08
C LEU A 60 2.91 10.90 4.49
N SER A 61 3.92 11.62 3.99
CA SER A 61 5.14 10.99 3.46
C SER A 61 5.90 10.26 4.56
N PHE A 62 6.35 9.02 4.27
CA PHE A 62 7.07 8.16 5.21
C PHE A 62 8.16 7.33 4.51
N SER A 63 8.67 7.81 3.38
CA SER A 63 9.59 7.06 2.53
C SER A 63 11.05 7.23 2.96
N THR A 64 11.47 8.45 3.20
CA THR A 64 12.84 8.80 3.59
C THR A 64 12.99 8.92 5.11
N SER A 65 14.22 8.96 5.61
CA SER A 65 14.46 9.21 7.04
C SER A 65 13.90 10.54 7.49
N ASN A 66 14.09 11.59 6.68
CA ASN A 66 13.56 12.94 6.95
C ASN A 66 12.02 12.96 6.97
N ASP A 67 11.35 12.23 6.06
CA ASP A 67 9.88 12.11 6.08
C ASP A 67 9.39 11.49 7.38
N LYS A 68 10.07 10.42 7.84
CA LYS A 68 9.72 9.72 9.07
C LYS A 68 9.89 10.62 10.29
N GLU A 69 11.01 11.32 10.39
CA GLU A 69 11.28 12.27 11.47
C GLU A 69 10.25 13.40 11.48
N THR A 70 9.94 13.96 10.30
CA THR A 70 8.91 14.99 10.14
C THR A 70 7.55 14.49 10.61
N PHE A 71 7.11 13.29 10.16
CA PHE A 71 5.82 12.73 10.57
C PHE A 71 5.78 12.46 12.08
N LEU A 72 6.82 11.85 12.63
CA LEU A 72 6.90 11.51 14.05
C LEU A 72 6.93 12.76 14.95
N SER A 73 7.50 13.86 14.46
CA SER A 73 7.57 15.12 15.20
C SER A 73 6.19 15.72 15.48
N TYR A 74 5.20 15.55 14.59
CA TYR A 74 3.83 16.01 14.83
C TYR A 74 3.20 15.37 16.09
N PHE A 75 3.64 14.19 16.47
CA PHE A 75 3.12 13.42 17.59
C PHE A 75 4.11 13.28 18.75
N ASN A 76 5.21 14.04 18.74
CA ASN A 76 6.28 13.98 19.76
C ASN A 76 6.85 12.56 19.97
N VAL A 77 6.96 11.78 18.89
CA VAL A 77 7.57 10.46 18.87
C VAL A 77 8.98 10.58 18.32
N ASN A 78 9.95 9.96 18.99
CA ASN A 78 11.36 10.02 18.59
C ASN A 78 11.99 8.62 18.60
N GLY A 79 13.14 8.49 17.93
CA GLY A 79 13.98 7.29 17.95
C GLY A 79 13.74 6.34 16.78
N GLN A 80 14.29 5.15 16.90
CA GLN A 80 14.15 4.10 15.88
C GLN A 80 12.98 3.17 16.21
N PRO A 81 12.36 2.55 15.22
CA PRO A 81 11.30 1.59 15.46
C PRO A 81 11.84 0.36 16.21
N VAL A 82 11.12 -0.07 17.24
CA VAL A 82 11.44 -1.29 18.01
C VAL A 82 11.07 -2.55 17.25
N THR A 83 10.10 -2.43 16.32
CA THR A 83 9.75 -3.52 15.40
C THR A 83 9.20 -2.99 14.07
N ILE A 84 9.40 -3.77 13.02
CA ILE A 84 8.84 -3.49 11.69
C ILE A 84 8.29 -4.80 11.17
N ASP A 85 7.00 -4.83 10.85
CA ASP A 85 6.32 -6.01 10.32
C ASP A 85 5.28 -5.65 9.23
N ASN A 86 4.67 -6.66 8.64
CA ASN A 86 3.60 -6.47 7.67
C ASN A 86 2.26 -6.82 8.28
N VAL A 87 1.27 -5.96 8.07
CA VAL A 87 -0.11 -6.15 8.53
C VAL A 87 -1.06 -6.03 7.35
N ARG A 88 -1.92 -7.03 7.16
CA ARG A 88 -2.99 -6.96 6.16
C ARG A 88 -4.21 -6.29 6.76
N ILE A 89 -4.70 -5.25 6.11
CA ILE A 89 -5.99 -4.63 6.43
C ILE A 89 -7.08 -5.58 5.91
N PRO A 90 -8.07 -5.98 6.73
CA PRO A 90 -9.14 -6.87 6.29
C PRO A 90 -9.94 -6.29 5.14
N GLU A 91 -10.47 -7.14 4.28
CA GLU A 91 -11.40 -6.75 3.21
C GLU A 91 -12.76 -6.33 3.79
N ASN A 92 -13.20 -7.05 4.82
CA ASN A 92 -14.44 -6.76 5.54
C ASN A 92 -14.11 -6.34 6.97
N PHE A 93 -14.54 -5.15 7.37
CA PHE A 93 -14.33 -4.68 8.74
C PHE A 93 -15.35 -5.32 9.67
N ASN A 94 -14.86 -5.92 10.74
CA ASN A 94 -15.67 -6.29 11.90
C ASN A 94 -15.79 -5.09 12.85
N SER A 95 -16.55 -5.23 13.93
CA SER A 95 -16.78 -4.17 14.92
C SER A 95 -15.49 -3.57 15.50
N THR A 96 -14.44 -4.39 15.67
CA THR A 96 -13.13 -3.92 16.15
C THR A 96 -12.44 -3.03 15.12
N TYR A 97 -12.44 -3.42 13.85
CA TYR A 97 -11.85 -2.62 12.78
C TYR A 97 -12.67 -1.37 12.47
N GLU A 98 -14.01 -1.42 12.58
CA GLU A 98 -14.86 -0.23 12.46
C GLU A 98 -14.53 0.79 13.56
N ARG A 99 -14.38 0.34 14.82
CA ARG A 99 -13.94 1.21 15.92
C ARG A 99 -12.55 1.76 15.68
N TYR A 100 -11.62 0.92 15.21
CA TYR A 100 -10.26 1.33 14.88
C TYR A 100 -10.25 2.39 13.75
N ASN A 101 -11.06 2.20 12.70
CA ASN A 101 -11.15 3.17 11.63
C ASN A 101 -11.78 4.51 12.06
N LYS A 102 -12.72 4.49 13.02
CA LYS A 102 -13.22 5.75 13.64
C LYS A 102 -12.09 6.54 14.27
N ILE A 103 -11.16 5.89 14.97
CA ILE A 103 -9.97 6.54 15.53
C ILE A 103 -9.10 7.13 14.41
N GLN A 104 -8.90 6.42 13.29
CA GLN A 104 -8.14 6.94 12.15
C GLN A 104 -8.79 8.22 11.60
N LYS A 105 -10.10 8.25 11.49
CA LYS A 105 -10.84 9.40 10.96
C LYS A 105 -10.68 10.66 11.82
N THR A 106 -10.47 10.54 13.13
CA THR A 106 -10.16 11.73 13.98
C THR A 106 -8.84 12.37 13.58
N MET A 107 -7.94 11.61 12.98
CA MET A 107 -6.63 12.06 12.49
C MET A 107 -6.64 12.40 10.99
N GLY A 108 -7.82 12.43 10.35
CA GLY A 108 -7.94 12.68 8.92
C GLY A 108 -7.50 11.51 8.02
N LEU A 109 -7.41 10.29 8.57
CA LEU A 109 -7.05 9.06 7.86
C LEU A 109 -8.28 8.17 7.68
N ASP A 110 -8.34 7.38 6.62
CA ASP A 110 -9.41 6.39 6.41
C ASP A 110 -8.84 5.08 5.86
N LEU A 111 -9.02 4.00 6.60
CA LEU A 111 -8.56 2.68 6.19
C LEU A 111 -9.48 1.99 5.16
N ASN A 112 -10.65 2.54 4.86
CA ASN A 112 -11.56 1.96 3.87
C ASN A 112 -10.91 1.85 2.49
N ASP A 113 -10.09 2.84 2.10
CA ASP A 113 -9.39 2.87 0.81
C ASP A 113 -8.27 1.84 0.72
N PHE A 114 -7.93 1.22 1.85
CA PHE A 114 -6.82 0.26 1.98
C PHE A 114 -7.29 -1.15 2.34
N LYS A 115 -8.59 -1.43 2.28
CA LYS A 115 -9.16 -2.77 2.51
C LYS A 115 -8.47 -3.81 1.62
N GLY A 116 -8.09 -4.95 2.20
CA GLY A 116 -7.37 -6.03 1.51
C GLY A 116 -5.90 -5.75 1.20
N LYS A 117 -5.38 -4.55 1.47
CA LYS A 117 -3.97 -4.21 1.22
C LYS A 117 -3.08 -4.68 2.37
N THR A 118 -1.85 -5.06 2.02
CA THR A 118 -0.79 -5.32 3.00
C THR A 118 -0.02 -4.03 3.22
N THR A 119 0.02 -3.58 4.46
CA THR A 119 0.73 -2.39 4.92
C THR A 119 1.98 -2.81 5.68
N LYS A 120 2.99 -1.95 5.70
CA LYS A 120 4.14 -2.08 6.59
C LYS A 120 3.83 -1.31 7.87
N ARG A 121 3.95 -1.97 9.03
CA ARG A 121 3.79 -1.37 10.35
C ARG A 121 5.15 -1.10 10.95
N TYR A 122 5.36 0.13 11.40
CA TYR A 122 6.49 0.56 12.20
C TYR A 122 6.00 0.81 13.61
N VAL A 123 6.63 0.21 14.60
CA VAL A 123 6.27 0.40 16.01
C VAL A 123 7.40 1.11 16.72
N TYR A 124 7.08 2.21 17.37
CA TYR A 124 8.00 3.02 18.15
C TYR A 124 7.66 2.94 19.63
N LYS A 125 8.65 3.12 20.50
CA LYS A 125 8.40 3.33 21.92
C LYS A 125 8.06 4.79 22.13
N GLY A 126 6.83 5.06 22.52
CA GLY A 126 6.35 6.39 22.86
C GLY A 126 6.65 6.78 24.32
N LYS A 127 6.11 7.92 24.74
CA LYS A 127 6.12 8.34 26.13
C LYS A 127 5.11 7.53 26.96
N ASP A 128 5.24 7.58 28.28
CA ASP A 128 4.28 6.98 29.23
C ASP A 128 4.01 5.48 29.02
N ASN A 129 5.05 4.72 28.61
CA ASN A 129 4.99 3.29 28.33
C ASN A 129 3.99 2.89 27.21
N TYR A 130 3.60 3.80 26.35
CA TYR A 130 2.84 3.47 25.15
C TYR A 130 3.75 3.08 23.99
N PHE A 131 3.23 2.21 23.12
CA PHE A 131 3.76 1.95 21.79
C PHE A 131 2.98 2.75 20.76
N VAL A 132 3.70 3.32 19.80
CA VAL A 132 3.13 4.06 18.67
C VAL A 132 3.31 3.24 17.42
N SER A 133 2.22 2.82 16.82
CA SER A 133 2.20 2.06 15.57
C SER A 133 1.83 2.97 14.40
N ILE A 134 2.65 2.94 13.34
CA ILE A 134 2.45 3.66 12.09
C ILE A 134 2.27 2.64 10.97
N LEU A 135 1.12 2.63 10.32
CA LEU A 135 0.82 1.80 9.15
C LEU A 135 1.14 2.58 7.89
N THR A 136 1.93 1.99 6.99
CA THR A 136 2.29 2.64 5.73
C THR A 136 1.95 1.77 4.53
N TYR A 137 1.53 2.42 3.45
CA TYR A 137 1.33 1.81 2.15
C TYR A 137 2.00 2.66 1.08
N LYS A 138 2.85 2.05 0.24
CA LYS A 138 3.63 2.75 -0.81
C LYS A 138 4.37 3.99 -0.29
N GLY A 139 4.97 3.90 0.90
CA GLY A 139 5.76 4.98 1.51
C GLY A 139 4.94 6.14 2.06
N LYS A 140 3.64 5.97 2.27
CA LYS A 140 2.74 6.95 2.89
C LYS A 140 2.04 6.38 4.09
N VAL A 141 1.81 7.20 5.11
CA VAL A 141 1.04 6.82 6.29
C VAL A 141 -0.43 6.67 5.90
N VAL A 142 -1.03 5.55 6.28
CA VAL A 142 -2.44 5.23 6.04
C VAL A 142 -3.21 4.99 7.34
N GLY A 143 -2.49 4.81 8.44
CA GLY A 143 -3.07 4.66 9.77
C GLY A 143 -2.01 4.79 10.85
N CYS A 144 -2.42 5.25 12.03
CA CYS A 144 -1.55 5.30 13.20
C CYS A 144 -2.38 5.22 14.49
N HIS A 145 -1.76 4.73 15.55
CA HIS A 145 -2.39 4.64 16.88
C HIS A 145 -1.33 4.51 17.97
N LYS A 146 -1.73 4.75 19.21
CA LYS A 146 -0.97 4.34 20.40
C LYS A 146 -1.71 3.21 21.13
N SER A 147 -0.95 2.31 21.77
CA SER A 147 -1.45 1.20 22.59
C SER A 147 -0.52 0.95 23.76
N LYS A 148 -1.02 0.36 24.85
CA LYS A 148 -0.20 0.00 26.02
C LYS A 148 0.69 -1.20 25.73
N GLU A 149 0.25 -2.10 24.89
CA GLU A 149 0.96 -3.31 24.50
C GLU A 149 1.40 -3.25 23.05
N LEU A 150 2.50 -3.93 22.74
CA LEU A 150 3.08 -4.00 21.39
C LEU A 150 2.07 -4.52 20.34
N TYR A 151 1.21 -5.44 20.74
CA TYR A 151 0.16 -6.08 19.91
C TYR A 151 -1.23 -5.98 20.56
N GLY A 152 -1.43 -4.98 21.42
CA GLY A 152 -2.69 -4.78 22.13
C GLY A 152 -3.83 -4.37 21.22
N SER A 153 -5.06 -4.53 21.71
CA SER A 153 -6.31 -4.12 21.06
C SER A 153 -6.89 -2.82 21.66
N ASP A 154 -6.18 -2.20 22.60
CA ASP A 154 -6.52 -0.96 23.29
C ASP A 154 -6.08 0.28 22.47
N PHE A 155 -6.49 0.32 21.21
CA PHE A 155 -6.12 1.39 20.29
C PHE A 155 -6.72 2.74 20.74
N VAL A 156 -5.87 3.75 20.82
CA VAL A 156 -6.28 5.13 21.04
C VAL A 156 -5.60 6.05 20.02
N SER A 157 -6.19 7.24 19.79
CA SER A 157 -5.63 8.24 18.89
C SER A 157 -4.24 8.71 19.37
N LEU A 158 -3.38 9.12 18.44
CA LEU A 158 -2.13 9.81 18.76
C LEU A 158 -2.36 11.26 19.21
N LEU A 159 -3.50 11.83 18.87
CA LEU A 159 -3.89 13.17 19.32
C LEU A 159 -4.05 13.16 20.85
N LYS A 160 -3.72 14.28 21.49
CA LYS A 160 -4.02 14.47 22.90
C LYS A 160 -5.54 14.58 23.05
N GLU A 161 -6.09 13.84 23.98
CA GLU A 161 -7.39 14.14 24.57
C GLU A 161 -7.32 15.41 25.42
#